data_bdc501e8865ace9f3b239d8016bb8a49
#
_entry.id   bdc501e8865ace9f3b239d8016bb8a49
#
_cell.length_a   1.000
_cell.length_b   1.000
_cell.length_c   1.000
_cell.angle_alpha   90.00
_cell.angle_beta   90.00
_cell.angle_gamma   90.00
#
_symmetry.space_group_name_H-M   'P 1'
#
loop_
_entity.id
_entity.type
_entity.pdbx_description
1 polymer ?
#
loop_
_entity_poly.entity_id
_entity_poly.type
_entity_poly.pdbx_seq_one_letter_code
_entity_poly.pdbx_strand_id
1 'polypeptide(L)'
;MPGGDWRDIYRFVAWMITGSLCSIGFTVCRHGTYMDTNREKTRMKEKKHDEGEKHMVTLTETTEIAAPFEKLEWWVDHFEEEFVKWSPLHLECELLSGGIQAGDKVRFHEIVMGMDYDVTGTIIRAERDKDHFSFAFESDKKTAVISFEGERTDTGCRFRHTESFGVQAPVIGPVVNFLIFKILYRKKANWQLIRDDMILDNQYLTGILEKGRYPARIPPEQIRSVSPRELMEGVTGR
;
A
#
# COMPACT_ATOMS: atom_id res chain seq x y z
N MET A 1 30.77 11.53 -9.16
CA MET A 1 30.07 10.29 -9.57
C MET A 1 28.71 10.70 -10.05
N PRO A 2 28.24 10.32 -11.23
CA PRO A 2 26.97 10.76 -11.79
C PRO A 2 25.84 10.23 -10.91
N GLY A 3 24.90 11.10 -10.60
CA GLY A 3 23.69 10.77 -9.87
C GLY A 3 22.89 9.74 -10.67
N GLY A 4 22.64 8.58 -10.09
CA GLY A 4 21.72 7.63 -10.68
C GLY A 4 20.38 8.31 -10.87
N ASP A 5 19.85 8.22 -12.08
CA ASP A 5 18.57 8.85 -12.44
C ASP A 5 17.49 8.25 -11.53
N TRP A 6 16.80 9.10 -10.78
CA TRP A 6 15.68 8.71 -9.91
C TRP A 6 14.61 7.92 -10.69
N ARG A 7 14.51 8.11 -12.02
CA ARG A 7 13.64 7.36 -12.93
C ARG A 7 13.96 5.87 -12.99
N ASP A 8 15.22 5.48 -12.79
CA ASP A 8 15.62 4.06 -12.78
C ASP A 8 15.19 3.35 -11.50
N ILE A 9 15.12 4.09 -10.38
CA ILE A 9 14.60 3.58 -9.10
C ILE A 9 13.12 3.30 -9.25
N TYR A 10 12.38 4.21 -9.86
CA TYR A 10 10.94 4.09 -10.07
C TYR A 10 10.59 2.98 -11.05
N ARG A 11 11.34 2.87 -12.13
CA ARG A 11 11.19 1.74 -13.06
C ARG A 11 11.40 0.41 -12.36
N PHE A 12 12.29 0.36 -11.38
CA PHE A 12 12.54 -0.85 -10.61
C PHE A 12 11.43 -1.13 -9.58
N VAL A 13 10.96 -0.13 -8.84
CA VAL A 13 9.82 -0.29 -7.92
C VAL A 13 8.57 -0.64 -8.72
N ALA A 14 8.27 0.07 -9.79
CA ALA A 14 7.18 -0.27 -10.71
C ALA A 14 7.37 -1.68 -11.29
N TRP A 15 8.57 -2.08 -11.67
CA TRP A 15 8.87 -3.41 -12.15
C TRP A 15 8.72 -4.49 -11.07
N MET A 16 9.12 -4.25 -9.83
CA MET A 16 8.83 -5.17 -8.70
C MET A 16 7.32 -5.33 -8.50
N ILE A 17 6.58 -4.26 -8.65
CA ILE A 17 5.14 -4.21 -8.42
C ILE A 17 4.38 -4.75 -9.63
N THR A 18 4.79 -4.41 -10.87
CA THR A 18 4.16 -4.90 -12.11
C THR A 18 4.73 -6.21 -12.65
N GLY A 19 5.91 -6.64 -12.16
CA GLY A 19 6.48 -7.99 -12.30
C GLY A 19 6.68 -8.50 -13.73
N SER A 20 7.37 -7.77 -14.58
CA SER A 20 7.89 -8.31 -15.84
C SER A 20 9.22 -9.04 -15.62
N LEU A 21 9.17 -10.20 -14.96
CA LEU A 21 10.22 -11.20 -15.09
C LEU A 21 9.74 -12.29 -16.05
N CYS A 22 10.41 -12.40 -17.17
CA CYS A 22 10.39 -13.60 -18.00
C CYS A 22 10.65 -14.84 -17.13
N SER A 23 9.79 -15.83 -17.32
CA SER A 23 9.76 -17.13 -16.69
C SER A 23 11.15 -17.77 -16.57
N ILE A 24 11.70 -17.84 -15.36
CA ILE A 24 12.69 -18.84 -15.02
C ILE A 24 11.89 -19.95 -14.34
N GLY A 25 11.60 -21.00 -15.10
CA GLY A 25 10.91 -22.18 -14.61
C GLY A 25 11.78 -22.93 -13.60
N PHE A 26 11.37 -22.98 -12.36
CA PHE A 26 11.84 -23.96 -11.38
C PHE A 26 10.70 -24.90 -11.05
N THR A 27 10.79 -26.12 -11.58
CA THR A 27 9.96 -27.24 -11.16
C THR A 27 10.46 -27.75 -9.81
N VAL A 28 9.68 -27.52 -8.76
CA VAL A 28 9.93 -28.13 -7.44
C VAL A 28 9.07 -29.37 -7.34
N CYS A 29 9.73 -30.54 -7.30
CA CYS A 29 9.09 -31.81 -6.98
C CYS A 29 8.46 -31.78 -5.58
N ARG A 30 7.17 -32.08 -5.55
CA ARG A 30 6.39 -32.28 -4.33
C ARG A 30 6.48 -33.76 -3.93
N HIS A 31 7.05 -34.07 -2.77
CA HIS A 31 6.75 -35.32 -2.05
C HIS A 31 5.84 -34.96 -0.88
N GLY A 32 4.67 -35.53 -0.89
CA GLY A 32 3.65 -35.31 0.12
C GLY A 32 3.73 -36.31 1.25
N THR A 33 3.48 -35.85 2.45
CA THR A 33 2.95 -36.69 3.53
C THR A 33 1.75 -35.98 4.13
N TYR A 34 0.63 -36.70 4.09
CA TYR A 34 -0.67 -36.24 4.57
C TYR A 34 -0.71 -36.38 6.10
N MET A 35 -0.85 -35.32 6.82
CA MET A 35 -1.36 -35.28 8.19
C MET A 35 -2.20 -34.02 8.42
N ASP A 36 -3.34 -34.30 9.03
CA ASP A 36 -4.44 -33.42 9.38
C ASP A 36 -3.96 -32.19 10.13
N THR A 37 -4.40 -31.01 9.65
CA THR A 37 -4.79 -29.92 10.55
C THR A 37 -4.98 -28.60 9.81
N ASN A 38 -6.21 -28.17 9.65
CA ASN A 38 -6.53 -26.81 9.23
C ASN A 38 -5.93 -25.75 10.20
N ARG A 39 -5.84 -26.08 11.48
CA ARG A 39 -5.33 -25.14 12.53
C ARG A 39 -3.81 -24.99 12.48
N GLU A 40 -3.05 -26.02 12.16
CA GLU A 40 -1.60 -25.92 11.95
C GLU A 40 -1.24 -25.24 10.63
N LYS A 41 -2.05 -25.44 9.59
CA LYS A 41 -1.87 -24.75 8.29
C LYS A 41 -2.10 -23.25 8.41
N THR A 42 -3.08 -22.82 9.19
CA THR A 42 -3.32 -21.39 9.46
C THR A 42 -2.16 -20.79 10.24
N ARG A 43 -1.73 -21.44 11.34
CA ARG A 43 -0.60 -20.98 12.15
C ARG A 43 0.75 -20.99 11.42
N MET A 44 0.96 -21.95 10.50
CA MET A 44 2.15 -21.96 9.63
C MET A 44 2.08 -20.89 8.53
N LYS A 45 0.88 -20.57 8.02
CA LYS A 45 0.69 -19.47 7.07
C LYS A 45 0.97 -18.12 7.74
N GLU A 46 0.41 -17.88 8.93
CA GLU A 46 0.67 -16.68 9.72
C GLU A 46 2.15 -16.52 10.05
N LYS A 47 2.82 -17.57 10.52
CA LYS A 47 4.25 -17.54 10.81
C LYS A 47 5.13 -17.30 9.59
N LYS A 48 4.76 -17.88 8.42
CA LYS A 48 5.46 -17.63 7.15
C LYS A 48 5.22 -16.24 6.60
N HIS A 49 4.06 -15.65 6.89
CA HIS A 49 3.75 -14.28 6.51
C HIS A 49 4.60 -13.30 7.35
N ASP A 50 4.63 -13.48 8.66
CA ASP A 50 5.43 -12.68 9.60
C ASP A 50 6.94 -12.76 9.32
N GLU A 51 7.46 -13.94 8.94
CA GLU A 51 8.87 -14.10 8.54
C GLU A 51 9.19 -13.43 7.18
N GLY A 52 8.22 -13.35 6.25
CA GLY A 52 8.37 -12.67 4.96
C GLY A 52 8.44 -11.14 5.12
N GLU A 53 7.62 -10.57 5.98
CA GLU A 53 7.59 -9.12 6.26
C GLU A 53 8.88 -8.58 6.87
N LYS A 54 9.61 -9.36 7.66
CA LYS A 54 10.87 -8.95 8.30
C LYS A 54 11.96 -8.47 7.35
N HIS A 55 11.85 -8.78 6.08
CA HIS A 55 12.86 -8.43 5.06
C HIS A 55 12.37 -7.38 4.05
N MET A 56 11.16 -6.89 4.23
CA MET A 56 10.60 -5.83 3.39
C MET A 56 11.03 -4.45 3.89
N VAL A 57 10.99 -3.47 2.99
CA VAL A 57 11.05 -2.05 3.40
C VAL A 57 9.65 -1.63 3.75
N THR A 58 9.45 -1.23 5.00
CA THR A 58 8.15 -0.79 5.52
C THR A 58 8.21 0.70 5.83
N LEU A 59 7.24 1.43 5.31
CA LEU A 59 6.96 2.83 5.58
C LEU A 59 5.63 2.90 6.31
N THR A 60 5.55 3.73 7.34
CA THR A 60 4.31 3.95 8.10
C THR A 60 4.15 5.43 8.36
N GLU A 61 2.98 5.95 8.05
CA GLU A 61 2.56 7.30 8.40
C GLU A 61 1.28 7.22 9.23
N THR A 62 1.22 8.05 10.27
CA THR A 62 0.08 8.10 11.19
C THR A 62 -0.39 9.53 11.31
N THR A 63 -1.70 9.75 11.29
CA THR A 63 -2.30 11.05 11.47
C THR A 63 -3.44 11.01 12.49
N GLU A 64 -3.51 12.05 13.33
CA GLU A 64 -4.66 12.30 14.21
C GLU A 64 -5.65 13.18 13.44
N ILE A 65 -6.92 12.84 13.47
CA ILE A 65 -7.98 13.51 12.74
C ILE A 65 -9.05 13.96 13.74
N ALA A 66 -9.32 15.25 13.79
CA ALA A 66 -10.31 15.87 14.67
C ALA A 66 -11.75 15.71 14.10
N ALA A 67 -12.10 14.46 13.77
CA ALA A 67 -13.41 14.08 13.28
C ALA A 67 -13.89 12.82 14.01
N PRO A 68 -15.21 12.64 14.20
CA PRO A 68 -15.75 11.42 14.77
C PRO A 68 -15.29 10.17 14.00
N PHE A 69 -14.99 9.10 14.73
CA PHE A 69 -14.53 7.83 14.14
C PHE A 69 -15.53 7.26 13.13
N GLU A 70 -16.82 7.50 13.33
CA GLU A 70 -17.90 7.11 12.43
C GLU A 70 -17.75 7.69 11.01
N LYS A 71 -17.10 8.84 10.85
CA LYS A 71 -16.79 9.37 9.51
C LYS A 71 -15.69 8.57 8.82
N LEU A 72 -14.68 8.12 9.58
CA LEU A 72 -13.63 7.27 9.06
C LEU A 72 -14.17 5.87 8.74
N GLU A 73 -15.08 5.32 9.57
CA GLU A 73 -15.79 4.07 9.27
C GLU A 73 -16.63 4.20 7.99
N TRP A 74 -17.38 5.30 7.87
CA TRP A 74 -18.18 5.57 6.67
C TRP A 74 -17.28 5.63 5.42
N TRP A 75 -16.11 6.25 5.49
CA TRP A 75 -15.16 6.32 4.41
C TRP A 75 -14.67 4.93 3.98
N VAL A 76 -14.40 4.04 4.93
CA VAL A 76 -14.03 2.64 4.65
C VAL A 76 -15.20 1.86 4.04
N ASP A 77 -16.42 2.08 4.52
CA ASP A 77 -17.61 1.43 3.98
C ASP A 77 -17.92 1.85 2.53
N HIS A 78 -17.41 3.00 2.09
CA HIS A 78 -17.50 3.52 0.73
C HIS A 78 -16.14 3.54 0.01
N PHE A 79 -15.25 2.64 0.39
CA PHE A 79 -13.84 2.68 0.03
C PHE A 79 -13.61 2.74 -1.48
N GLU A 80 -14.36 1.99 -2.30
CA GLU A 80 -14.24 1.98 -3.75
C GLU A 80 -14.41 3.38 -4.37
N GLU A 81 -15.42 4.12 -3.95
CA GLU A 81 -15.67 5.48 -4.43
C GLU A 81 -14.76 6.51 -3.76
N GLU A 82 -14.58 6.39 -2.46
CA GLU A 82 -13.85 7.36 -1.65
C GLU A 82 -12.33 7.27 -1.88
N PHE A 83 -11.79 6.10 -2.21
CA PHE A 83 -10.39 5.95 -2.61
C PHE A 83 -10.07 6.84 -3.81
N VAL A 84 -10.91 6.83 -4.84
CA VAL A 84 -10.70 7.64 -6.03
C VAL A 84 -10.80 9.14 -5.72
N LYS A 85 -11.67 9.54 -4.79
CA LYS A 85 -11.84 10.94 -4.38
C LYS A 85 -10.78 11.41 -3.38
N TRP A 86 -10.15 10.48 -2.68
CA TRP A 86 -9.18 10.72 -1.62
C TRP A 86 -7.96 11.51 -2.11
N SER A 87 -7.37 11.06 -3.22
CA SER A 87 -6.20 11.72 -3.80
C SER A 87 -6.44 12.06 -5.28
N PRO A 88 -5.95 13.19 -5.78
CA PRO A 88 -6.02 13.49 -7.21
C PRO A 88 -5.17 12.53 -8.06
N LEU A 89 -4.28 11.77 -7.43
CA LEU A 89 -3.42 10.76 -8.06
C LEU A 89 -4.08 9.38 -8.14
N HIS A 90 -5.15 9.14 -7.39
CA HIS A 90 -5.93 7.89 -7.46
C HIS A 90 -6.90 7.94 -8.64
N LEU A 91 -6.83 6.95 -9.52
CA LEU A 91 -7.59 6.92 -10.77
C LEU A 91 -8.80 5.98 -10.68
N GLU A 92 -8.57 4.74 -10.20
CA GLU A 92 -9.60 3.70 -10.10
C GLU A 92 -9.40 2.87 -8.83
N CYS A 93 -10.49 2.38 -8.27
CA CYS A 93 -10.52 1.33 -7.27
C CYS A 93 -11.68 0.41 -7.60
N GLU A 94 -11.44 -0.88 -7.68
CA GLU A 94 -12.46 -1.88 -7.97
C GLU A 94 -12.45 -2.96 -6.89
N LEU A 95 -13.55 -3.12 -6.18
CA LEU A 95 -13.79 -4.22 -5.25
C LEU A 95 -14.28 -5.44 -6.02
N LEU A 96 -13.38 -6.17 -6.68
CA LEU A 96 -13.68 -7.26 -7.62
C LEU A 96 -14.51 -8.41 -7.01
N SER A 97 -14.49 -8.54 -5.68
CA SER A 97 -15.31 -9.51 -4.93
C SER A 97 -16.48 -8.83 -4.19
N GLY A 98 -16.65 -7.52 -4.35
CA GLY A 98 -17.74 -6.75 -3.75
C GLY A 98 -17.52 -6.31 -2.30
N GLY A 99 -16.29 -6.44 -1.76
CA GLY A 99 -15.99 -6.04 -0.39
C GLY A 99 -14.50 -5.96 -0.07
N ILE A 100 -14.20 -5.70 1.21
CA ILE A 100 -12.84 -5.62 1.77
C ILE A 100 -12.63 -6.65 2.89
N GLN A 101 -13.28 -7.81 2.80
CA GLN A 101 -13.08 -8.90 3.74
C GLN A 101 -11.86 -9.73 3.37
N ALA A 102 -11.30 -10.46 4.34
CA ALA A 102 -10.18 -11.35 4.08
C ALA A 102 -10.52 -12.38 2.99
N GLY A 103 -9.73 -12.41 1.92
CA GLY A 103 -9.95 -13.23 0.73
C GLY A 103 -10.52 -12.47 -0.47
N ASP A 104 -11.07 -11.28 -0.28
CA ASP A 104 -11.60 -10.46 -1.37
C ASP A 104 -10.49 -9.96 -2.28
N LYS A 105 -10.84 -9.78 -3.56
CA LYS A 105 -9.96 -9.22 -4.59
C LYS A 105 -10.25 -7.75 -4.79
N VAL A 106 -9.18 -6.97 -4.86
CA VAL A 106 -9.24 -5.52 -5.09
C VAL A 106 -8.22 -5.15 -6.17
N ARG A 107 -8.58 -4.18 -7.01
CA ARG A 107 -7.67 -3.54 -7.97
C ARG A 107 -7.56 -2.06 -7.63
N PHE A 108 -6.34 -1.57 -7.58
CA PHE A 108 -6.01 -0.15 -7.47
C PHE A 108 -5.32 0.31 -8.75
N HIS A 109 -5.73 1.48 -9.25
CA HIS A 109 -5.03 2.17 -10.32
C HIS A 109 -4.76 3.61 -9.87
N GLU A 110 -3.51 3.97 -9.77
CA GLU A 110 -3.05 5.27 -9.29
C GLU A 110 -1.78 5.72 -10.01
N ILE A 111 -1.44 7.00 -9.90
CA ILE A 111 -0.19 7.55 -10.39
C ILE A 111 0.74 7.76 -9.20
N VAL A 112 1.68 6.87 -9.03
CA VAL A 112 2.73 7.01 -8.01
C VAL A 112 3.97 7.59 -8.66
N MET A 113 4.33 8.81 -8.27
CA MET A 113 5.54 9.49 -8.74
C MET A 113 5.64 9.59 -10.29
N GLY A 114 4.52 9.86 -10.93
CA GLY A 114 4.42 10.02 -12.39
C GLY A 114 4.35 8.72 -13.19
N MET A 115 4.26 7.58 -12.51
CA MET A 115 4.11 6.26 -13.15
C MET A 115 2.74 5.67 -12.89
N ASP A 116 2.20 4.99 -13.89
CA ASP A 116 0.98 4.19 -13.74
C ASP A 116 1.28 3.00 -12.82
N TYR A 117 0.52 2.92 -11.76
CA TYR A 117 0.51 1.85 -10.80
C TYR A 117 -0.85 1.16 -10.83
N ASP A 118 -0.96 0.11 -11.63
CA ASP A 118 -2.17 -0.70 -11.78
C ASP A 118 -1.90 -2.07 -11.16
N VAL A 119 -2.51 -2.34 -10.02
CA VAL A 119 -2.23 -3.52 -9.21
C VAL A 119 -3.51 -4.20 -8.75
N THR A 120 -3.56 -5.52 -8.96
CA THR A 120 -4.58 -6.39 -8.37
C THR A 120 -3.97 -7.20 -7.24
N GLY A 121 -4.74 -7.45 -6.22
CA GLY A 121 -4.32 -8.27 -5.10
C GLY A 121 -5.48 -8.75 -4.26
N THR A 122 -5.14 -9.29 -3.09
CA THR A 122 -6.09 -9.92 -2.18
C THR A 122 -6.03 -9.22 -0.83
N ILE A 123 -7.18 -8.98 -0.22
CA ILE A 123 -7.26 -8.60 1.19
C ILE A 123 -6.84 -9.81 2.02
N ILE A 124 -5.68 -9.73 2.66
CA ILE A 124 -5.10 -10.84 3.45
C ILE A 124 -5.51 -10.82 4.91
N ARG A 125 -5.94 -9.68 5.39
CA ARG A 125 -6.47 -9.45 6.74
C ARG A 125 -7.54 -8.37 6.67
N ALA A 126 -8.62 -8.55 7.41
CA ALA A 126 -9.62 -7.53 7.68
C ALA A 126 -10.20 -7.79 9.08
N GLU A 127 -10.12 -6.81 9.94
CA GLU A 127 -10.61 -6.84 11.31
C GLU A 127 -11.40 -5.56 11.58
N ARG A 128 -12.50 -5.66 12.29
CA ARG A 128 -13.33 -4.51 12.64
C ARG A 128 -14.06 -4.76 13.95
N ASP A 129 -14.02 -3.77 14.82
CA ASP A 129 -14.87 -3.69 16.01
C ASP A 129 -15.43 -2.26 16.16
N LYS A 130 -16.05 -1.93 17.29
CA LYS A 130 -16.73 -0.65 17.53
C LYS A 130 -15.80 0.57 17.58
N ASP A 131 -14.53 0.37 17.85
CA ASP A 131 -13.55 1.44 18.08
C ASP A 131 -12.31 1.33 17.17
N HIS A 132 -12.26 0.28 16.33
CA HIS A 132 -11.10 0.00 15.49
C HIS A 132 -11.48 -0.75 14.22
N PHE A 133 -10.78 -0.46 13.13
CA PHE A 133 -10.71 -1.33 11.96
C PHE A 133 -9.27 -1.48 11.46
N SER A 134 -8.99 -2.58 10.82
CA SER A 134 -7.77 -2.74 10.02
C SER A 134 -8.04 -3.64 8.83
N PHE A 135 -7.43 -3.32 7.69
CA PHE A 135 -7.36 -4.24 6.57
C PHE A 135 -6.01 -4.11 5.86
N ALA A 136 -5.58 -5.22 5.28
CA ALA A 136 -4.31 -5.29 4.58
C ALA A 136 -4.50 -5.97 3.22
N PHE A 137 -4.01 -5.30 2.19
CA PHE A 137 -3.97 -5.74 0.80
C PHE A 137 -2.59 -6.32 0.48
N GLU A 138 -2.52 -7.49 -0.15
CA GLU A 138 -1.29 -8.07 -0.70
C GLU A 138 -1.42 -8.15 -2.22
N SER A 139 -0.46 -7.58 -2.95
CA SER A 139 -0.42 -7.68 -4.42
C SER A 139 -0.32 -9.15 -4.88
N ASP A 140 -0.96 -9.51 -6.00
CA ASP A 140 -0.93 -10.88 -6.54
C ASP A 140 0.49 -11.38 -6.83
N LYS A 141 1.41 -10.45 -7.08
CA LYS A 141 2.84 -10.73 -7.29
C LYS A 141 3.63 -10.88 -5.99
N LYS A 142 3.00 -10.63 -4.85
CA LYS A 142 3.62 -10.72 -3.52
C LYS A 142 4.86 -9.85 -3.36
N THR A 143 4.78 -8.64 -3.89
CA THR A 143 5.87 -7.65 -3.84
C THR A 143 5.51 -6.40 -3.06
N ALA A 144 4.23 -6.23 -2.72
CA ALA A 144 3.74 -5.14 -1.91
C ALA A 144 2.64 -5.62 -0.95
N VAL A 145 2.65 -5.06 0.25
CA VAL A 145 1.55 -5.12 1.22
C VAL A 145 1.22 -3.70 1.61
N ILE A 146 -0.04 -3.32 1.49
CA ILE A 146 -0.57 -2.01 1.91
C ILE A 146 -1.60 -2.26 2.98
N SER A 147 -1.52 -1.56 4.09
CA SER A 147 -2.51 -1.67 5.17
C SER A 147 -3.00 -0.31 5.64
N PHE A 148 -4.26 -0.30 6.02
CA PHE A 148 -4.95 0.83 6.61
C PHE A 148 -5.53 0.43 7.95
N GLU A 149 -5.32 1.27 8.95
CA GLU A 149 -5.87 1.08 10.28
C GLU A 149 -6.54 2.36 10.74
N GLY A 150 -7.69 2.25 11.35
CA GLY A 150 -8.41 3.34 11.99
C GLY A 150 -8.71 3.00 13.45
N GLU A 151 -8.52 3.96 14.33
CA GLU A 151 -8.75 3.80 15.76
C GLU A 151 -9.49 5.02 16.31
N ARG A 152 -10.48 4.79 17.16
CA ARG A 152 -11.16 5.86 17.90
C ARG A 152 -10.22 6.43 18.96
N THR A 153 -10.21 7.76 19.10
CA THR A 153 -9.49 8.45 20.16
C THR A 153 -10.43 9.35 20.97
N ASP A 154 -9.96 9.86 22.11
CA ASP A 154 -10.77 10.78 22.94
C ASP A 154 -11.14 12.09 22.22
N THR A 155 -10.35 12.49 21.21
CA THR A 155 -10.52 13.77 20.50
C THR A 155 -10.94 13.62 19.04
N GLY A 156 -11.16 12.38 18.58
CA GLY A 156 -11.52 12.11 17.18
C GLY A 156 -11.18 10.69 16.77
N CYS A 157 -10.32 10.56 15.75
CA CYS A 157 -9.80 9.27 15.33
C CYS A 157 -8.34 9.37 14.90
N ARG A 158 -7.67 8.22 14.89
CA ARG A 158 -6.32 8.04 14.35
C ARG A 158 -6.38 7.18 13.12
N PHE A 159 -5.69 7.58 12.07
CA PHE A 159 -5.52 6.79 10.85
C PHE A 159 -4.04 6.46 10.66
N ARG A 160 -3.76 5.20 10.34
CA ARG A 160 -2.42 4.70 10.02
C ARG A 160 -2.43 4.06 8.65
N HIS A 161 -1.54 4.56 7.80
CA HIS A 161 -1.24 4.02 6.48
C HIS A 161 0.14 3.38 6.51
N THR A 162 0.24 2.11 6.12
CA THR A 162 1.50 1.36 6.08
C THR A 162 1.66 0.71 4.73
N GLU A 163 2.83 0.90 4.13
CA GLU A 163 3.23 0.26 2.88
C GLU A 163 4.51 -0.53 3.07
N SER A 164 4.51 -1.77 2.64
CA SER A 164 5.66 -2.67 2.70
C SER A 164 5.99 -3.17 1.30
N PHE A 165 7.25 -3.02 0.91
CA PHE A 165 7.74 -3.38 -0.42
C PHE A 165 8.85 -4.43 -0.33
N GLY A 166 8.81 -5.42 -1.20
CA GLY A 166 9.84 -6.44 -1.32
C GLY A 166 9.29 -7.78 -1.80
N VAL A 167 10.19 -8.69 -2.15
CA VAL A 167 9.87 -10.05 -2.58
C VAL A 167 9.59 -10.92 -1.35
N GLN A 168 8.38 -11.44 -1.25
CA GLN A 168 7.94 -12.27 -0.10
C GLN A 168 8.27 -13.75 -0.21
N ALA A 169 9.05 -14.17 -1.25
CA ALA A 169 9.44 -15.58 -1.40
C ALA A 169 10.27 -16.06 -0.20
N PRO A 170 9.90 -17.13 0.51
CA PRO A 170 10.45 -17.48 1.82
C PRO A 170 11.96 -17.74 1.86
N VAL A 171 12.56 -18.21 0.76
CA VAL A 171 13.98 -18.57 0.72
C VAL A 171 14.80 -17.48 0.01
N ILE A 172 14.34 -17.06 -1.17
CA ILE A 172 15.08 -16.10 -2.01
C ILE A 172 14.73 -14.65 -1.70
N GLY A 173 13.54 -14.39 -1.16
CA GLY A 173 13.08 -13.05 -0.81
C GLY A 173 14.07 -12.28 0.08
N PRO A 174 14.54 -12.82 1.21
CA PRO A 174 15.50 -12.15 2.07
C PRO A 174 16.79 -11.75 1.36
N VAL A 175 17.33 -12.63 0.51
CA VAL A 175 18.56 -12.36 -0.25
C VAL A 175 18.33 -11.29 -1.31
N VAL A 176 17.24 -11.42 -2.06
CA VAL A 176 16.86 -10.45 -3.11
C VAL A 176 16.59 -9.08 -2.48
N ASN A 177 15.81 -9.02 -1.41
CA ASN A 177 15.50 -7.78 -0.70
C ASN A 177 16.76 -7.13 -0.11
N PHE A 178 17.67 -7.93 0.47
CA PHE A 178 18.96 -7.43 0.95
C PHE A 178 19.77 -6.78 -0.17
N LEU A 179 19.93 -7.46 -1.31
CA LEU A 179 20.65 -6.93 -2.47
C LEU A 179 20.00 -5.63 -2.98
N ILE A 180 18.68 -5.63 -3.12
CA ILE A 180 17.92 -4.49 -3.60
C ILE A 180 18.02 -3.32 -2.63
N PHE A 181 17.63 -3.50 -1.37
CA PHE A 181 17.41 -2.38 -0.45
C PHE A 181 18.68 -1.98 0.32
N LYS A 182 19.61 -2.90 0.57
CA LYS A 182 20.83 -2.60 1.31
C LYS A 182 22.02 -2.25 0.43
N ILE A 183 22.01 -2.68 -0.83
CA ILE A 183 23.10 -2.43 -1.77
C ILE A 183 22.71 -1.42 -2.84
N LEU A 184 21.66 -1.72 -3.61
CA LEU A 184 21.26 -0.89 -4.76
C LEU A 184 20.53 0.38 -4.33
N TYR A 185 19.57 0.28 -3.39
CA TYR A 185 18.67 1.37 -3.00
C TYR A 185 18.78 1.76 -1.52
N ARG A 186 19.97 1.73 -0.94
CA ARG A 186 20.19 2.05 0.49
C ARG A 186 20.01 3.52 0.86
N LYS A 187 19.92 4.45 -0.11
CA LYS A 187 19.80 5.89 0.17
C LYS A 187 18.39 6.20 0.68
N LYS A 188 18.28 6.85 1.84
CA LYS A 188 17.00 7.28 2.43
C LYS A 188 16.17 8.14 1.47
N ALA A 189 16.81 8.98 0.64
CA ALA A 189 16.14 9.82 -0.35
C ALA A 189 15.28 9.03 -1.35
N ASN A 190 15.58 7.76 -1.58
CA ASN A 190 14.81 6.93 -2.52
C ASN A 190 13.41 6.59 -2.01
N TRP A 191 13.23 6.56 -0.68
CA TRP A 191 11.96 6.24 -0.03
C TRP A 191 11.18 7.47 0.39
N GLN A 192 11.84 8.65 0.36
CA GLN A 192 11.23 9.90 0.80
C GLN A 192 10.05 10.30 -0.09
N LEU A 193 10.10 10.00 -1.38
CA LEU A 193 9.02 10.37 -2.30
C LEU A 193 7.75 9.53 -2.07
N ILE A 194 7.91 8.22 -1.75
CA ILE A 194 6.75 7.39 -1.37
C ILE A 194 6.17 7.90 -0.04
N ARG A 195 7.05 8.23 0.91
CA ARG A 195 6.63 8.80 2.18
C ARG A 195 5.92 10.15 2.01
N ASP A 196 6.42 11.02 1.12
CA ASP A 196 5.78 12.29 0.81
C ASP A 196 4.36 12.07 0.22
N ASP A 197 4.16 11.02 -0.57
CA ASP A 197 2.86 10.62 -1.11
C ASP A 197 1.90 10.17 -0.01
N MET A 198 2.34 9.25 0.86
CA MET A 198 1.57 8.80 2.03
C MET A 198 1.18 9.95 2.97
N ILE A 199 2.10 10.91 3.19
CA ILE A 199 1.82 12.11 3.99
C ILE A 199 0.75 12.97 3.31
N LEU A 200 0.84 13.17 2.01
CA LEU A 200 -0.12 13.94 1.23
C LEU A 200 -1.51 13.29 1.31
N ASP A 201 -1.60 11.99 1.13
CA ASP A 201 -2.84 11.24 1.24
C ASP A 201 -3.47 11.39 2.63
N ASN A 202 -2.68 11.26 3.69
CA ASN A 202 -3.14 11.49 5.06
C ASN A 202 -3.65 12.93 5.28
N GLN A 203 -3.02 13.93 4.67
CA GLN A 203 -3.47 15.33 4.73
C GLN A 203 -4.81 15.53 4.00
N TYR A 204 -4.99 14.91 2.83
CA TYR A 204 -6.26 14.94 2.11
C TYR A 204 -7.36 14.24 2.89
N LEU A 205 -7.10 13.05 3.43
CA LEU A 205 -8.07 12.34 4.27
C LEU A 205 -8.50 13.18 5.46
N THR A 206 -7.56 13.84 6.14
CA THR A 206 -7.86 14.78 7.23
C THR A 206 -8.79 15.90 6.74
N GLY A 207 -8.49 16.51 5.61
CA GLY A 207 -9.32 17.55 5.01
C GLY A 207 -10.73 17.10 4.66
N ILE A 208 -10.85 15.88 4.15
CA ILE A 208 -12.15 15.24 3.82
C ILE A 208 -12.97 15.00 5.09
N LEU A 209 -12.38 14.32 6.07
CA LEU A 209 -13.11 13.90 7.27
C LEU A 209 -13.45 15.05 8.22
N GLU A 210 -12.55 16.02 8.39
CA GLU A 210 -12.80 17.18 9.26
C GLU A 210 -13.69 18.23 8.62
N LYS A 211 -13.52 18.50 7.32
CA LYS A 211 -14.08 19.70 6.65
C LYS A 211 -14.94 19.37 5.44
N GLY A 212 -15.06 18.09 5.05
CA GLY A 212 -15.73 17.70 3.80
C GLY A 212 -15.04 18.26 2.55
N ARG A 213 -13.73 18.52 2.64
CA ARG A 213 -12.97 19.16 1.57
C ARG A 213 -12.17 18.13 0.79
N TYR A 214 -12.66 17.80 -0.39
CA TYR A 214 -11.98 16.93 -1.34
C TYR A 214 -10.93 17.70 -2.15
N PRO A 215 -9.80 17.08 -2.52
CA PRO A 215 -8.83 17.69 -3.41
C PRO A 215 -9.41 17.92 -4.80
N ALA A 216 -8.93 18.97 -5.48
CA ALA A 216 -9.29 19.20 -6.88
C ALA A 216 -8.66 18.11 -7.75
N ARG A 217 -9.44 17.58 -8.72
CA ARG A 217 -8.93 16.61 -9.69
C ARG A 217 -7.90 17.25 -10.61
N ILE A 218 -6.83 16.53 -10.89
CA ILE A 218 -5.80 16.94 -11.85
C ILE A 218 -6.21 16.43 -13.25
N PRO A 219 -6.14 17.27 -14.30
CA PRO A 219 -6.38 16.81 -15.66
C PRO A 219 -5.45 15.65 -16.04
N PRO A 220 -5.94 14.62 -16.77
CA PRO A 220 -5.16 13.41 -17.08
C PRO A 220 -3.83 13.69 -17.76
N GLU A 221 -3.75 14.72 -18.59
CA GLU A 221 -2.53 15.14 -19.29
C GLU A 221 -1.46 15.74 -18.38
N GLN A 222 -1.84 16.22 -17.21
CA GLN A 222 -0.93 16.85 -16.23
C GLN A 222 -0.54 15.91 -15.09
N ILE A 223 -1.36 14.89 -14.81
CA ILE A 223 -1.25 14.07 -13.61
C ILE A 223 0.14 13.40 -13.45
N ARG A 224 0.77 13.01 -14.57
CA ARG A 224 2.10 12.38 -14.57
C ARG A 224 3.25 13.34 -14.36
N SER A 225 3.03 14.64 -14.47
CA SER A 225 4.05 15.68 -14.31
C SER A 225 4.07 16.31 -12.92
N VAL A 226 3.04 16.06 -12.12
CA VAL A 226 2.88 16.64 -10.78
C VAL A 226 3.57 15.76 -9.74
N SER A 227 4.34 16.37 -8.86
CA SER A 227 4.97 15.67 -7.73
C SER A 227 4.12 15.78 -6.46
N PRO A 228 4.14 14.79 -5.56
CA PRO A 228 3.46 14.88 -4.26
C PRO A 228 3.87 16.13 -3.47
N ARG A 229 5.12 16.55 -3.58
CA ARG A 229 5.61 17.76 -2.89
C ARG A 229 4.96 19.05 -3.39
N GLU A 230 4.77 19.21 -4.68
CA GLU A 230 4.06 20.37 -5.27
C GLU A 230 2.61 20.41 -4.82
N LEU A 231 1.96 19.23 -4.70
CA LEU A 231 0.61 19.14 -4.17
C LEU A 231 0.53 19.50 -2.68
N MET A 232 1.51 19.06 -1.87
CA MET A 232 1.58 19.42 -0.44
C MET A 232 1.71 20.94 -0.22
N GLU A 233 2.51 21.63 -1.03
CA GLU A 233 2.65 23.09 -0.96
C GLU A 233 1.30 23.78 -1.24
N GLY A 234 0.51 23.25 -2.15
CA GLY A 234 -0.85 23.72 -2.44
C GLY A 234 -1.85 23.48 -1.30
N VAL A 235 -1.67 22.45 -0.49
CA VAL A 235 -2.53 22.14 0.67
C VAL A 235 -2.20 23.05 1.86
N THR A 236 -0.93 23.30 2.11
CA THR A 236 -0.46 24.09 3.26
C THR A 236 -0.54 25.61 3.06
N GLY A 237 -0.60 26.07 1.82
CA GLY A 237 -0.61 27.48 1.44
C GLY A 237 -2.00 28.16 1.41
N ARG A 238 -3.07 27.51 1.92
CA ARG A 238 -4.44 28.07 1.93
C ARG A 238 -5.03 28.16 3.33
#